data_642eb14e357d239982d5c0ef1a8f1973
#
_entry.id   642eb14e357d239982d5c0ef1a8f1973
#
_cell.length_a   1.000
_cell.length_b   1.000
_cell.length_c   1.000
_cell.angle_alpha   90.00
_cell.angle_beta   90.00
_cell.angle_gamma   90.00
#
_symmetry.space_group_name_H-M   'P 1'
#
loop_
_entity.id
_entity.type
_entity.pdbx_description
1 polymer ?
#
loop_
_entity_poly.entity_id
_entity_poly.type
_entity_poly.pdbx_seq_one_letter_code
_entity_poly.pdbx_strand_id
1 'polypeptide(L)'
;MTRTVLITGGSRGIGRATARLLGPRGWSVGVNYAQNLAAAQETVAEVERAGGRALPIAGDVASEADVLAMFDAVQAQFGRLDALVNNAGIVAPSMPLADMDLARLTRMFNVNVLGAYLCAREAARRMSTDRGGAGGVIVNVSSAAARLGSPNEYIDYAGSKGAVDTLTLWLAKELGPRGVRVNAVRPGLIDTEIHASGGKPERAAQLGAVTPLGRPGRADEVAETIVWLLSDAASYVTGALLDVSGGR
;
A
#
# COMPACT_ATOMS: atom_id res chain seq x y z
N MET A 1 -18.03 12.04 12.29
CA MET A 1 -17.11 12.73 11.36
C MET A 1 -16.68 11.75 10.29
N THR A 2 -16.61 12.16 9.04
CA THR A 2 -16.11 11.34 7.92
C THR A 2 -14.61 11.13 8.11
N ARG A 3 -14.13 9.88 8.05
CA ARG A 3 -12.68 9.56 8.11
C ARG A 3 -12.04 9.78 6.74
N THR A 4 -10.78 10.18 6.72
CA THR A 4 -10.01 10.43 5.50
C THR A 4 -8.82 9.49 5.38
N VAL A 5 -8.63 8.89 4.21
CA VAL A 5 -7.50 8.01 3.90
C VAL A 5 -6.77 8.49 2.65
N LEU A 6 -5.45 8.45 2.67
CA LEU A 6 -4.60 8.49 1.47
C LEU A 6 -4.19 7.07 1.10
N ILE A 7 -4.41 6.68 -0.16
CA ILE A 7 -3.98 5.39 -0.71
C ILE A 7 -2.93 5.66 -1.78
N THR A 8 -1.67 5.32 -1.52
CA THR A 8 -0.61 5.44 -2.52
C THR A 8 -0.74 4.30 -3.55
N GLY A 9 -0.56 4.62 -4.84
CA GLY A 9 -0.80 3.66 -5.91
C GLY A 9 -2.25 3.17 -5.97
N GLY A 10 -3.22 4.07 -5.69
CA GLY A 10 -4.65 3.76 -5.58
C GLY A 10 -5.39 3.54 -6.91
N SER A 11 -4.73 3.72 -8.05
CA SER A 11 -5.38 3.69 -9.37
C SER A 11 -5.59 2.29 -9.95
N ARG A 12 -5.02 1.24 -9.37
CA ARG A 12 -5.14 -0.15 -9.86
C ARG A 12 -4.95 -1.17 -8.74
N GLY A 13 -5.20 -2.44 -9.05
CA GLY A 13 -4.91 -3.59 -8.16
C GLY A 13 -5.48 -3.44 -6.76
N ILE A 14 -4.69 -3.78 -5.75
CA ILE A 14 -5.08 -3.77 -4.33
C ILE A 14 -5.48 -2.35 -3.87
N GLY A 15 -4.76 -1.31 -4.32
CA GLY A 15 -5.07 0.07 -3.97
C GLY A 15 -6.46 0.51 -4.47
N ARG A 16 -6.80 0.21 -5.73
CA ARG A 16 -8.14 0.47 -6.31
C ARG A 16 -9.23 -0.30 -5.57
N ALA A 17 -9.00 -1.60 -5.31
CA ALA A 17 -9.93 -2.43 -4.56
C ALA A 17 -10.19 -1.87 -3.15
N THR A 18 -9.14 -1.42 -2.46
CA THR A 18 -9.26 -0.77 -1.15
C THR A 18 -10.06 0.53 -1.22
N ALA A 19 -9.80 1.38 -2.21
CA ALA A 19 -10.55 2.64 -2.41
C ALA A 19 -12.05 2.37 -2.59
N ARG A 20 -12.41 1.39 -3.45
CA ARG A 20 -13.79 0.98 -3.71
C ARG A 20 -14.53 0.50 -2.45
N LEU A 21 -13.84 -0.22 -1.57
CA LEU A 21 -14.43 -0.74 -0.35
C LEU A 21 -14.62 0.33 0.74
N LEU A 22 -13.77 1.34 0.76
CA LEU A 22 -13.80 2.42 1.76
C LEU A 22 -14.86 3.48 1.45
N GLY A 23 -15.13 3.79 0.18
CA GLY A 23 -16.11 4.77 -0.23
C GLY A 23 -17.48 4.56 0.41
N PRO A 24 -18.16 3.41 0.19
CA PRO A 24 -19.48 3.14 0.76
C PRO A 24 -19.49 3.01 2.29
N ARG A 25 -18.30 2.88 2.91
CA ARG A 25 -18.13 2.87 4.37
C ARG A 25 -17.95 4.28 4.97
N GLY A 26 -18.18 5.32 4.17
CA GLY A 26 -18.18 6.72 4.61
C GLY A 26 -16.79 7.35 4.73
N TRP A 27 -15.76 6.80 4.04
CA TRP A 27 -14.44 7.41 3.98
C TRP A 27 -14.33 8.41 2.84
N SER A 28 -13.56 9.48 3.06
CA SER A 28 -13.02 10.33 1.99
C SER A 28 -11.68 9.75 1.55
N VAL A 29 -11.50 9.51 0.26
CA VAL A 29 -10.37 8.73 -0.28
C VAL A 29 -9.50 9.58 -1.20
N GLY A 30 -8.25 9.83 -0.82
CA GLY A 30 -7.21 10.31 -1.71
C GLY A 30 -6.64 9.15 -2.54
N VAL A 31 -6.86 9.17 -3.85
CA VAL A 31 -6.39 8.13 -4.78
C VAL A 31 -5.12 8.61 -5.45
N ASN A 32 -3.95 8.24 -4.91
CA ASN A 32 -2.69 8.63 -5.53
C ASN A 32 -2.35 7.77 -6.75
N TYR A 33 -1.78 8.42 -7.75
CA TYR A 33 -1.23 7.81 -8.96
C TYR A 33 0.06 8.54 -9.40
N ALA A 34 0.99 7.82 -10.05
CA ALA A 34 2.21 8.43 -10.56
C ALA A 34 2.08 8.89 -12.03
N GLN A 35 1.45 8.10 -12.89
CA GLN A 35 1.44 8.34 -14.33
C GLN A 35 0.06 8.25 -14.99
N ASN A 36 -0.81 7.36 -14.53
CA ASN A 36 -2.08 7.07 -15.19
C ASN A 36 -3.26 7.80 -14.52
N LEU A 37 -3.49 9.05 -14.95
CA LEU A 37 -4.62 9.86 -14.49
C LEU A 37 -5.97 9.21 -14.83
N ALA A 38 -6.12 8.63 -16.02
CA ALA A 38 -7.40 8.04 -16.43
C ALA A 38 -7.80 6.89 -15.50
N ALA A 39 -6.87 6.00 -15.13
CA ALA A 39 -7.15 4.92 -14.19
C ALA A 39 -7.46 5.45 -12.76
N ALA A 40 -6.85 6.56 -12.36
CA ALA A 40 -7.17 7.19 -11.08
C ALA A 40 -8.58 7.81 -11.10
N GLN A 41 -8.96 8.47 -12.18
CA GLN A 41 -10.30 9.01 -12.39
C GLN A 41 -11.38 7.92 -12.43
N GLU A 42 -11.11 6.78 -13.05
CA GLU A 42 -12.01 5.62 -13.00
C GLU A 42 -12.22 5.13 -11.57
N THR A 43 -11.13 5.02 -10.78
CA THR A 43 -11.22 4.63 -9.36
C THR A 43 -12.04 5.65 -8.56
N VAL A 44 -11.81 6.94 -8.78
CA VAL A 44 -12.61 8.02 -8.15
C VAL A 44 -14.10 7.88 -8.51
N ALA A 45 -14.42 7.72 -9.79
CA ALA A 45 -15.79 7.54 -10.24
C ALA A 45 -16.48 6.30 -9.65
N GLU A 46 -15.73 5.21 -9.41
CA GLU A 46 -16.26 4.02 -8.73
C GLU A 46 -16.58 4.29 -7.26
N VAL A 47 -15.70 4.99 -6.55
CA VAL A 47 -15.93 5.40 -5.15
C VAL A 47 -17.14 6.31 -5.04
N GLU A 48 -17.27 7.30 -5.93
CA GLU A 48 -18.38 8.26 -5.93
C GLU A 48 -19.73 7.61 -6.30
N ARG A 49 -19.74 6.72 -7.28
CA ARG A 49 -20.96 5.93 -7.62
C ARG A 49 -21.45 5.05 -6.47
N ALA A 50 -20.54 4.64 -5.58
CA ALA A 50 -20.87 3.91 -4.37
C ALA A 50 -21.24 4.82 -3.18
N GLY A 51 -21.40 6.14 -3.40
CA GLY A 51 -21.79 7.10 -2.37
C GLY A 51 -20.65 7.66 -1.52
N GLY A 52 -19.39 7.35 -1.85
CA GLY A 52 -18.20 7.90 -1.19
C GLY A 52 -17.76 9.25 -1.76
N ARG A 53 -16.65 9.76 -1.23
CA ARG A 53 -15.96 10.95 -1.73
C ARG A 53 -14.52 10.56 -2.10
N ALA A 54 -14.04 10.99 -3.25
CA ALA A 54 -12.66 10.70 -3.63
C ALA A 54 -12.00 11.86 -4.38
N LEU A 55 -10.65 11.85 -4.42
CA LEU A 55 -9.84 12.84 -5.12
C LEU A 55 -8.67 12.13 -5.80
N PRO A 56 -8.45 12.30 -7.12
CA PRO A 56 -7.24 11.81 -7.78
C PRO A 56 -6.07 12.73 -7.42
N ILE A 57 -4.94 12.15 -6.98
CA ILE A 57 -3.77 12.89 -6.50
C ILE A 57 -2.53 12.42 -7.26
N ALA A 58 -1.97 13.29 -8.09
CA ALA A 58 -0.72 13.03 -8.78
C ALA A 58 0.48 13.05 -7.82
N GLY A 59 1.45 12.17 -8.01
CA GLY A 59 2.73 12.21 -7.28
C GLY A 59 3.50 10.90 -7.35
N ASP A 60 4.80 10.97 -7.55
CA ASP A 60 5.72 9.84 -7.40
C ASP A 60 6.17 9.75 -5.94
N VAL A 61 5.90 8.64 -5.28
CA VAL A 61 6.31 8.43 -3.87
C VAL A 61 7.83 8.46 -3.69
N ALA A 62 8.62 8.29 -4.76
CA ALA A 62 10.07 8.42 -4.73
C ALA A 62 10.55 9.88 -4.68
N SER A 63 9.65 10.87 -4.88
CA SER A 63 9.92 12.31 -4.80
C SER A 63 9.40 12.86 -3.49
N GLU A 64 10.28 13.40 -2.65
CA GLU A 64 9.87 14.02 -1.39
C GLU A 64 8.92 15.22 -1.61
N ALA A 65 9.18 16.04 -2.62
CA ALA A 65 8.32 17.17 -2.96
C ALA A 65 6.90 16.72 -3.34
N ASP A 66 6.78 15.64 -4.14
CA ASP A 66 5.48 15.09 -4.53
C ASP A 66 4.76 14.51 -3.30
N VAL A 67 5.48 13.79 -2.43
CA VAL A 67 4.90 13.26 -1.19
C VAL A 67 4.31 14.37 -0.34
N LEU A 68 5.04 15.47 -0.12
CA LEU A 68 4.54 16.63 0.62
C LEU A 68 3.26 17.18 -0.02
N ALA A 69 3.29 17.42 -1.34
CA ALA A 69 2.15 17.94 -2.09
C ALA A 69 0.92 17.01 -2.04
N MET A 70 1.12 15.69 -2.10
CA MET A 70 0.03 14.71 -1.98
C MET A 70 -0.69 14.81 -0.63
N PHE A 71 0.06 14.90 0.46
CA PHE A 71 -0.52 15.00 1.80
C PHE A 71 -1.21 16.35 2.02
N ASP A 72 -0.64 17.45 1.50
CA ASP A 72 -1.23 18.78 1.56
C ASP A 72 -2.55 18.85 0.76
N ALA A 73 -2.61 18.21 -0.42
CA ALA A 73 -3.83 18.11 -1.21
C ALA A 73 -4.96 17.37 -0.46
N VAL A 74 -4.64 16.24 0.22
CA VAL A 74 -5.60 15.53 1.07
C VAL A 74 -6.13 16.44 2.18
N GLN A 75 -5.24 17.14 2.86
CA GLN A 75 -5.60 18.00 3.98
C GLN A 75 -6.43 19.21 3.52
N ALA A 76 -6.07 19.83 2.41
CA ALA A 76 -6.82 20.94 1.83
C ALA A 76 -8.24 20.53 1.41
N GLN A 77 -8.41 19.33 0.83
CA GLN A 77 -9.68 18.85 0.33
C GLN A 77 -10.60 18.27 1.40
N PHE A 78 -10.03 17.56 2.39
CA PHE A 78 -10.81 16.78 3.36
C PHE A 78 -10.61 17.22 4.82
N GLY A 79 -9.71 18.16 5.08
CA GLY A 79 -9.49 18.79 6.39
C GLY A 79 -8.47 18.07 7.26
N ARG A 80 -8.48 16.73 7.31
CA ARG A 80 -7.54 15.94 8.13
C ARG A 80 -7.19 14.62 7.46
N LEU A 81 -6.14 13.98 7.94
CA LEU A 81 -5.79 12.62 7.58
C LEU A 81 -6.03 11.70 8.79
N ASP A 82 -6.78 10.61 8.59
CA ASP A 82 -7.05 9.59 9.60
C ASP A 82 -6.33 8.28 9.31
N ALA A 83 -5.98 8.04 8.04
CA ALA A 83 -5.28 6.83 7.66
C ALA A 83 -4.38 7.00 6.43
N LEU A 84 -3.35 6.16 6.36
CA LEU A 84 -2.51 5.93 5.19
C LEU A 84 -2.57 4.44 4.81
N VAL A 85 -2.88 4.15 3.55
CA VAL A 85 -2.60 2.86 2.93
C VAL A 85 -1.37 3.02 2.03
N ASN A 86 -0.23 2.57 2.54
CA ASN A 86 1.07 2.69 1.90
C ASN A 86 1.25 1.52 0.93
N ASN A 87 0.63 1.63 -0.25
CA ASN A 87 0.47 0.54 -1.20
C ASN A 87 1.34 0.70 -2.46
N ALA A 88 1.78 1.91 -2.80
CA ALA A 88 2.62 2.13 -3.98
C ALA A 88 3.85 1.21 -3.97
N GLY A 89 4.09 0.56 -5.10
CA GLY A 89 5.23 -0.32 -5.27
C GLY A 89 5.36 -0.79 -6.71
N ILE A 90 6.58 -1.16 -7.05
CA ILE A 90 6.94 -1.67 -8.38
C ILE A 90 7.60 -3.04 -8.27
N VAL A 91 7.54 -3.78 -9.36
CA VAL A 91 8.36 -4.96 -9.65
C VAL A 91 9.03 -4.73 -11.01
N ALA A 92 10.15 -5.35 -11.24
CA ALA A 92 10.88 -5.29 -12.53
C ALA A 92 10.93 -6.69 -13.16
N PRO A 93 11.31 -6.84 -14.43
CA PRO A 93 11.48 -8.15 -15.08
C PRO A 93 12.39 -9.07 -14.26
N SER A 94 12.05 -10.39 -14.22
CA SER A 94 12.83 -11.35 -13.43
C SER A 94 14.25 -11.53 -13.97
N MET A 95 15.25 -11.51 -13.07
CA MET A 95 16.63 -11.81 -13.37
C MET A 95 17.44 -12.16 -12.11
N PRO A 96 18.56 -12.89 -12.23
CA PRO A 96 19.49 -13.09 -11.10
C PRO A 96 20.10 -11.78 -10.60
N LEU A 97 20.47 -11.73 -9.33
CA LEU A 97 21.11 -10.55 -8.72
C LEU A 97 22.37 -10.10 -9.47
N ALA A 98 23.16 -11.06 -9.95
CA ALA A 98 24.41 -10.77 -10.66
C ALA A 98 24.20 -9.95 -11.96
N ASP A 99 23.02 -9.97 -12.54
CA ASP A 99 22.66 -9.27 -13.77
C ASP A 99 21.91 -7.95 -13.52
N MET A 100 21.60 -7.64 -12.25
CA MET A 100 20.90 -6.40 -11.90
C MET A 100 21.88 -5.22 -11.89
N ASP A 101 21.58 -4.21 -12.66
CA ASP A 101 22.34 -2.96 -12.67
C ASP A 101 21.94 -2.03 -11.50
N LEU A 102 22.79 -1.02 -11.25
CA LEU A 102 22.55 -0.04 -10.19
C LEU A 102 21.27 0.77 -10.44
N ALA A 103 20.92 1.08 -11.66
CA ALA A 103 19.72 1.87 -11.99
C ALA A 103 18.44 1.14 -11.56
N ARG A 104 18.37 -0.16 -11.86
CA ARG A 104 17.28 -1.03 -11.39
C ARG A 104 17.18 -1.08 -9.87
N LEU A 105 18.30 -1.35 -9.19
CA LEU A 105 18.34 -1.43 -7.72
C LEU A 105 17.91 -0.09 -7.11
N THR A 106 18.45 1.02 -7.61
CA THR A 106 18.11 2.38 -7.15
C THR A 106 16.61 2.66 -7.34
N ARG A 107 16.05 2.37 -8.53
CA ARG A 107 14.62 2.58 -8.80
C ARG A 107 13.73 1.74 -7.88
N MET A 108 14.08 0.47 -7.68
CA MET A 108 13.36 -0.45 -6.80
C MET A 108 13.32 0.07 -5.35
N PHE A 109 14.46 0.44 -4.80
CA PHE A 109 14.54 0.92 -3.42
C PHE A 109 13.97 2.32 -3.25
N ASN A 110 14.13 3.21 -4.22
CA ASN A 110 13.54 4.55 -4.15
C ASN A 110 12.00 4.50 -4.07
N VAL A 111 11.36 3.65 -4.89
CA VAL A 111 9.90 3.55 -4.86
C VAL A 111 9.42 2.72 -3.66
N ASN A 112 9.92 1.49 -3.51
CA ASN A 112 9.36 0.53 -2.57
C ASN A 112 9.79 0.77 -1.12
N VAL A 113 10.95 1.39 -0.90
CA VAL A 113 11.50 1.64 0.44
C VAL A 113 11.42 3.13 0.78
N LEU A 114 12.19 3.98 0.10
CA LEU A 114 12.20 5.41 0.43
C LEU A 114 10.82 6.03 0.31
N GLY A 115 10.06 5.70 -0.73
CA GLY A 115 8.68 6.15 -0.89
C GLY A 115 7.78 5.73 0.27
N ALA A 116 7.90 4.48 0.72
CA ALA A 116 7.16 3.99 1.88
C ALA A 116 7.53 4.74 3.18
N TYR A 117 8.83 4.99 3.39
CA TYR A 117 9.31 5.76 4.55
C TYR A 117 8.86 7.22 4.50
N LEU A 118 8.95 7.89 3.35
CA LEU A 118 8.51 9.27 3.17
C LEU A 118 7.02 9.43 3.46
N CYS A 119 6.18 8.56 2.90
CA CYS A 119 4.74 8.58 3.13
C CYS A 119 4.41 8.27 4.61
N ALA A 120 5.05 7.28 5.21
CA ALA A 120 4.86 6.96 6.62
C ALA A 120 5.29 8.10 7.55
N ARG A 121 6.41 8.79 7.23
CA ARG A 121 6.88 9.98 7.95
C ARG A 121 5.84 11.12 7.91
N GLU A 122 5.30 11.41 6.73
CA GLU A 122 4.30 12.47 6.58
C GLU A 122 2.97 12.13 7.27
N ALA A 123 2.56 10.85 7.23
CA ALA A 123 1.41 10.38 8.01
C ALA A 123 1.66 10.53 9.51
N ALA A 124 2.83 10.12 10.01
CA ALA A 124 3.20 10.27 11.41
C ALA A 124 3.18 11.74 11.87
N ARG A 125 3.69 12.67 11.04
CA ARG A 125 3.69 14.11 11.33
C ARG A 125 2.29 14.69 11.50
N ARG A 126 1.32 14.21 10.71
CA ARG A 126 -0.05 14.75 10.67
C ARG A 126 -1.02 14.04 11.61
N MET A 127 -0.76 12.78 11.95
CA MET A 127 -1.67 11.97 12.76
C MET A 127 -1.29 11.91 14.23
N SER A 128 0.01 12.02 14.59
CA SER A 128 0.48 11.86 15.97
C SER A 128 -0.11 12.90 16.92
N THR A 129 -0.60 12.45 18.07
CA THR A 129 -1.26 13.30 19.08
C THR A 129 -0.32 14.31 19.71
N ASP A 130 0.96 13.98 19.87
CA ASP A 130 2.00 14.89 20.37
C ASP A 130 2.38 16.00 19.36
N ARG A 131 1.85 15.92 18.13
CA ARG A 131 2.04 16.92 17.06
C ARG A 131 0.73 17.62 16.68
N GLY A 132 -0.31 17.49 17.52
CA GLY A 132 -1.64 18.08 17.28
C GLY A 132 -2.55 17.27 16.37
N GLY A 133 -2.16 16.06 15.97
CA GLY A 133 -3.02 15.12 15.28
C GLY A 133 -4.03 14.46 16.22
N ALA A 134 -4.96 13.70 15.66
CA ALA A 134 -6.02 13.00 16.39
C ALA A 134 -5.78 11.48 16.52
N GLY A 135 -4.57 11.01 16.27
CA GLY A 135 -4.28 9.61 16.09
C GLY A 135 -4.65 9.13 14.67
N GLY A 136 -4.50 7.83 14.43
CA GLY A 136 -4.84 7.27 13.12
C GLY A 136 -4.32 5.87 12.88
N VAL A 137 -4.30 5.46 11.60
CA VAL A 137 -3.86 4.11 11.20
C VAL A 137 -2.99 4.15 9.95
N ILE A 138 -1.87 3.44 9.98
CA ILE A 138 -1.05 3.17 8.79
C ILE A 138 -1.14 1.68 8.47
N VAL A 139 -1.48 1.35 7.24
CA VAL A 139 -1.41 -0.03 6.71
C VAL A 139 -0.42 -0.06 5.55
N ASN A 140 0.70 -0.77 5.75
CA ASN A 140 1.69 -0.97 4.72
C ASN A 140 1.36 -2.23 3.89
N VAL A 141 1.48 -2.14 2.57
CA VAL A 141 1.36 -3.30 1.69
C VAL A 141 2.75 -3.85 1.41
N SER A 142 3.14 -4.85 2.18
CA SER A 142 4.35 -5.63 2.01
C SER A 142 4.16 -6.75 0.98
N SER A 143 4.71 -7.92 1.19
CA SER A 143 4.55 -9.11 0.34
C SER A 143 4.99 -10.36 1.09
N ALA A 144 4.39 -11.50 0.76
CA ALA A 144 4.92 -12.81 1.16
C ALA A 144 6.37 -13.04 0.69
N ALA A 145 6.80 -12.35 -0.38
CA ALA A 145 8.19 -12.37 -0.86
C ALA A 145 9.20 -11.91 0.19
N ALA A 146 8.82 -11.02 1.12
CA ALA A 146 9.68 -10.59 2.23
C ALA A 146 10.16 -11.76 3.12
N ARG A 147 9.33 -12.81 3.25
CA ARG A 147 9.61 -14.01 4.03
C ARG A 147 10.12 -15.17 3.18
N LEU A 148 9.54 -15.34 1.99
CA LEU A 148 9.85 -16.46 1.10
C LEU A 148 11.12 -16.24 0.27
N GLY A 149 11.53 -14.97 0.11
CA GLY A 149 12.53 -14.59 -0.87
C GLY A 149 11.99 -14.65 -2.30
N SER A 150 12.88 -14.52 -3.26
CA SER A 150 12.57 -14.69 -4.69
C SER A 150 13.87 -14.95 -5.46
N PRO A 151 14.53 -16.11 -5.22
CA PRO A 151 15.82 -16.40 -5.82
C PRO A 151 15.73 -16.46 -7.34
N ASN A 152 16.74 -15.92 -8.02
CA ASN A 152 16.83 -15.83 -9.48
C ASN A 152 15.71 -15.06 -10.20
N GLU A 153 14.86 -14.34 -9.45
CA GLU A 153 13.76 -13.58 -10.03
C GLU A 153 13.72 -12.13 -9.54
N TYR A 154 13.40 -11.90 -8.26
CA TYR A 154 13.05 -10.59 -7.71
C TYR A 154 13.67 -10.38 -6.32
N ILE A 155 14.95 -10.68 -6.14
CA ILE A 155 15.60 -10.58 -4.83
C ILE A 155 15.63 -9.13 -4.32
N ASP A 156 15.73 -8.16 -5.24
CA ASP A 156 15.62 -6.73 -4.98
C ASP A 156 14.24 -6.34 -4.45
N TYR A 157 13.18 -6.85 -5.07
CA TYR A 157 11.81 -6.68 -4.60
C TYR A 157 11.59 -7.32 -3.23
N ALA A 158 12.02 -8.57 -3.05
CA ALA A 158 11.90 -9.28 -1.78
C ALA A 158 12.61 -8.52 -0.65
N GLY A 159 13.83 -8.04 -0.89
CA GLY A 159 14.58 -7.19 0.05
C GLY A 159 13.87 -5.88 0.36
N SER A 160 13.29 -5.23 -0.66
CA SER A 160 12.51 -4.00 -0.45
C SER A 160 11.28 -4.23 0.44
N LYS A 161 10.60 -5.37 0.30
CA LYS A 161 9.44 -5.71 1.13
C LYS A 161 9.84 -6.16 2.56
N GLY A 162 11.02 -6.75 2.73
CA GLY A 162 11.61 -6.96 4.05
C GLY A 162 11.87 -5.65 4.80
N ALA A 163 12.33 -4.60 4.10
CA ALA A 163 12.47 -3.27 4.67
C ALA A 163 11.12 -2.66 5.12
N VAL A 164 10.04 -2.88 4.37
CA VAL A 164 8.67 -2.45 4.75
C VAL A 164 8.17 -3.20 5.98
N ASP A 165 8.48 -4.49 6.12
CA ASP A 165 8.17 -5.27 7.32
C ASP A 165 8.86 -4.69 8.56
N THR A 166 10.16 -4.40 8.44
CA THR A 166 10.94 -3.79 9.53
C THR A 166 10.39 -2.40 9.89
N LEU A 167 10.10 -1.57 8.89
CA LEU A 167 9.44 -0.28 9.11
C LEU A 167 8.15 -0.43 9.92
N THR A 168 7.30 -1.39 9.55
CA THR A 168 6.02 -1.63 10.22
C THR A 168 6.20 -1.97 11.70
N LEU A 169 7.08 -2.91 12.02
CA LEU A 169 7.31 -3.41 13.38
C LEU A 169 7.83 -2.31 14.31
N TRP A 170 8.76 -1.49 13.84
CA TRP A 170 9.37 -0.47 14.68
C TRP A 170 8.54 0.81 14.74
N LEU A 171 7.93 1.21 13.64
CA LEU A 171 7.04 2.38 13.62
C LEU A 171 5.78 2.16 14.48
N ALA A 172 5.29 0.93 14.58
CA ALA A 172 4.19 0.58 15.48
C ALA A 172 4.52 0.86 16.95
N LYS A 173 5.75 0.52 17.37
CA LYS A 173 6.23 0.79 18.74
C LYS A 173 6.45 2.29 18.98
N GLU A 174 6.97 2.99 17.98
CA GLU A 174 7.23 4.42 18.06
C GLU A 174 5.95 5.25 18.12
N LEU A 175 4.95 4.91 17.30
CA LEU A 175 3.73 5.69 17.14
C LEU A 175 2.56 5.23 18.03
N GLY A 176 2.61 4.03 18.60
CA GLY A 176 1.58 3.53 19.51
C GLY A 176 1.26 4.50 20.65
N PRO A 177 2.26 5.01 21.42
CA PRO A 177 2.03 6.02 22.46
C PRO A 177 1.48 7.37 21.94
N ARG A 178 1.55 7.59 20.62
CA ARG A 178 1.08 8.80 19.93
C ARG A 178 -0.27 8.61 19.24
N GLY A 179 -0.98 7.52 19.59
CA GLY A 179 -2.32 7.24 19.08
C GLY A 179 -2.38 6.74 17.65
N VAL A 180 -1.28 6.26 17.06
CA VAL A 180 -1.26 5.75 15.68
C VAL A 180 -0.93 4.26 15.66
N ARG A 181 -1.83 3.45 15.10
CA ARG A 181 -1.59 2.02 14.85
C ARG A 181 -0.88 1.83 13.52
N VAL A 182 0.07 0.92 13.46
CA VAL A 182 0.80 0.59 12.22
C VAL A 182 0.84 -0.92 12.03
N ASN A 183 0.33 -1.39 10.90
CA ASN A 183 0.30 -2.81 10.55
C ASN A 183 0.71 -3.00 9.08
N ALA A 184 1.00 -4.22 8.68
CA ALA A 184 1.19 -4.58 7.28
C ALA A 184 0.34 -5.78 6.89
N VAL A 185 -0.06 -5.81 5.61
CA VAL A 185 -0.49 -7.02 4.93
C VAL A 185 0.65 -7.54 4.07
N ARG A 186 0.78 -8.86 3.97
CA ARG A 186 1.72 -9.57 3.09
C ARG A 186 0.93 -10.36 2.03
N PRO A 187 0.55 -9.74 0.91
CA PRO A 187 -0.13 -10.45 -0.16
C PRO A 187 0.76 -11.56 -0.73
N GLY A 188 0.15 -12.69 -1.07
CA GLY A 188 0.79 -13.75 -1.84
C GLY A 188 0.68 -13.50 -3.34
N LEU A 189 0.28 -14.54 -4.08
CA LEU A 189 0.01 -14.45 -5.51
C LEU A 189 -1.40 -13.89 -5.73
N ILE A 190 -1.48 -12.61 -6.00
CA ILE A 190 -2.74 -11.88 -6.20
C ILE A 190 -2.88 -11.54 -7.68
N ASP A 191 -4.03 -11.83 -8.25
CA ASP A 191 -4.37 -11.50 -9.64
C ASP A 191 -4.52 -9.97 -9.78
N THR A 192 -3.46 -9.34 -10.29
CA THR A 192 -3.36 -7.89 -10.51
C THR A 192 -2.38 -7.58 -11.62
N GLU A 193 -2.43 -6.36 -12.14
CA GLU A 193 -1.58 -5.86 -13.23
C GLU A 193 -0.09 -5.79 -12.88
N ILE A 194 0.29 -5.98 -11.62
CA ILE A 194 1.70 -5.94 -11.19
C ILE A 194 2.54 -7.03 -11.85
N HIS A 195 1.94 -8.19 -12.13
CA HIS A 195 2.63 -9.29 -12.80
C HIS A 195 3.00 -8.97 -14.25
N ALA A 196 2.12 -8.25 -14.96
CA ALA A 196 2.41 -7.75 -16.31
C ALA A 196 3.57 -6.75 -16.29
N SER A 197 3.63 -5.87 -15.29
CA SER A 197 4.76 -4.94 -15.10
C SER A 197 6.10 -5.67 -14.87
N GLY A 198 6.06 -6.87 -14.28
CA GLY A 198 7.22 -7.75 -14.10
C GLY A 198 7.53 -8.65 -15.30
N GLY A 199 6.84 -8.46 -16.44
CA GLY A 199 7.03 -9.27 -17.66
C GLY A 199 6.43 -10.67 -17.63
N LYS A 200 5.63 -11.00 -16.61
CA LYS A 200 5.00 -12.33 -16.44
C LYS A 200 3.51 -12.19 -16.10
N PRO A 201 2.65 -11.74 -17.04
CA PRO A 201 1.22 -11.51 -16.76
C PRO A 201 0.50 -12.76 -16.24
N GLU A 202 0.86 -13.96 -16.73
CA GLU A 202 0.26 -15.23 -16.35
C GLU A 202 0.74 -15.79 -15.00
N ARG A 203 1.67 -15.11 -14.31
CA ARG A 203 2.32 -15.61 -13.09
C ARG A 203 1.31 -15.99 -11.99
N ALA A 204 0.32 -15.14 -11.77
CA ALA A 204 -0.68 -15.41 -10.73
C ALA A 204 -1.47 -16.67 -11.02
N ALA A 205 -1.91 -16.89 -12.26
CA ALA A 205 -2.63 -18.08 -12.67
C ALA A 205 -1.77 -19.34 -12.56
N GLN A 206 -0.53 -19.28 -13.09
CA GLN A 206 0.39 -20.43 -13.12
C GLN A 206 0.78 -20.91 -11.73
N LEU A 207 1.14 -19.99 -10.83
CA LEU A 207 1.61 -20.32 -9.48
C LEU A 207 0.48 -20.35 -8.44
N GLY A 208 -0.70 -19.84 -8.77
CA GLY A 208 -1.85 -19.88 -7.89
C GLY A 208 -2.32 -21.29 -7.59
N ALA A 209 -2.27 -22.18 -8.59
CA ALA A 209 -2.67 -23.57 -8.48
C ALA A 209 -1.88 -24.37 -7.42
N VAL A 210 -0.63 -23.96 -7.11
CA VAL A 210 0.21 -24.62 -6.10
C VAL A 210 0.15 -23.98 -4.72
N THR A 211 -0.71 -22.99 -4.51
CA THR A 211 -1.01 -22.48 -3.16
C THR A 211 -1.88 -23.49 -2.41
N PRO A 212 -1.82 -23.58 -1.07
CA PRO A 212 -2.72 -24.44 -0.30
C PRO A 212 -4.20 -24.25 -0.60
N LEU A 213 -4.65 -23.02 -0.93
CA LEU A 213 -6.03 -22.76 -1.36
C LEU A 213 -6.31 -23.09 -2.84
N GLY A 214 -5.30 -23.55 -3.61
CA GLY A 214 -5.44 -24.02 -4.99
C GLY A 214 -5.75 -22.95 -6.03
N ARG A 215 -5.61 -21.66 -5.70
CA ARG A 215 -5.91 -20.54 -6.61
C ARG A 215 -5.13 -19.28 -6.27
N PRO A 216 -4.99 -18.33 -7.20
CA PRO A 216 -4.54 -16.99 -6.85
C PRO A 216 -5.58 -16.27 -5.97
N GLY A 217 -5.13 -15.32 -5.15
CA GLY A 217 -6.02 -14.40 -4.45
C GLY A 217 -6.52 -13.30 -5.39
N ARG A 218 -7.66 -12.69 -5.04
CA ARG A 218 -8.17 -11.49 -5.71
C ARG A 218 -7.74 -10.23 -4.94
N ALA A 219 -7.63 -9.10 -5.63
CA ALA A 219 -7.32 -7.81 -5.02
C ALA A 219 -8.31 -7.45 -3.88
N ASP A 220 -9.59 -7.78 -4.05
CA ASP A 220 -10.63 -7.53 -3.04
C ASP A 220 -10.39 -8.32 -1.74
N GLU A 221 -9.83 -9.54 -1.80
CA GLU A 221 -9.54 -10.33 -0.59
C GLU A 221 -8.45 -9.70 0.26
N VAL A 222 -7.46 -9.08 -0.37
CA VAL A 222 -6.43 -8.29 0.35
C VAL A 222 -7.02 -6.98 0.86
N ALA A 223 -7.84 -6.32 0.05
CA ALA A 223 -8.47 -5.05 0.40
C ALA A 223 -9.39 -5.16 1.61
N GLU A 224 -10.16 -6.25 1.76
CA GLU A 224 -11.00 -6.47 2.95
C GLU A 224 -10.14 -6.58 4.22
N THR A 225 -8.96 -7.23 4.15
CA THR A 225 -8.03 -7.27 5.29
C THR A 225 -7.49 -5.87 5.62
N ILE A 226 -7.17 -5.06 4.61
CA ILE A 226 -6.74 -3.66 4.81
C ILE A 226 -7.86 -2.87 5.48
N VAL A 227 -9.08 -2.96 4.97
CA VAL A 227 -10.25 -2.26 5.51
C VAL A 227 -10.53 -2.66 6.97
N TRP A 228 -10.41 -3.95 7.31
CA TRP A 228 -10.50 -4.41 8.68
C TRP A 228 -9.42 -3.79 9.57
N LEU A 229 -8.16 -3.76 9.13
CA LEU A 229 -7.06 -3.13 9.88
C LEU A 229 -7.29 -1.62 10.09
N LEU A 230 -7.96 -0.93 9.17
CA LEU A 230 -8.32 0.48 9.28
C LEU A 230 -9.49 0.72 10.26
N SER A 231 -10.29 -0.29 10.55
CA SER A 231 -11.50 -0.19 11.37
C SER A 231 -11.22 -0.24 12.87
N ASP A 232 -12.23 0.11 13.65
CA ASP A 232 -12.20 0.01 15.11
C ASP A 232 -12.22 -1.46 15.61
N ALA A 233 -12.65 -2.40 14.76
CA ALA A 233 -12.57 -3.84 15.07
C ALA A 233 -11.11 -4.34 15.20
N ALA A 234 -10.13 -3.58 14.67
CA ALA A 234 -8.71 -3.85 14.83
C ALA A 234 -8.04 -2.90 15.85
N SER A 235 -8.79 -2.32 16.79
CA SER A 235 -8.29 -1.29 17.74
C SER A 235 -7.12 -1.75 18.61
N TYR A 236 -6.99 -3.06 18.89
CA TYR A 236 -5.88 -3.62 19.66
C TYR A 236 -4.82 -4.32 18.79
N VAL A 237 -4.83 -4.06 17.46
CA VAL A 237 -3.88 -4.63 16.51
C VAL A 237 -2.92 -3.55 16.03
N THR A 238 -1.64 -3.66 16.42
CA THR A 238 -0.53 -2.83 15.94
C THR A 238 0.74 -3.64 15.91
N GLY A 239 1.63 -3.39 14.95
CA GLY A 239 2.85 -4.17 14.73
C GLY A 239 2.61 -5.54 14.09
N ALA A 240 1.42 -5.82 13.59
CA ALA A 240 1.11 -7.08 12.94
C ALA A 240 1.58 -7.09 11.47
N LEU A 241 2.08 -8.25 11.04
CA LEU A 241 2.43 -8.56 9.66
C LEU A 241 1.52 -9.72 9.22
N LEU A 242 0.38 -9.40 8.59
CA LEU A 242 -0.65 -10.38 8.25
C LEU A 242 -0.45 -10.97 6.86
N ASP A 243 -0.21 -12.26 6.79
CA ASP A 243 -0.13 -12.98 5.53
C ASP A 243 -1.54 -13.14 4.92
N VAL A 244 -1.75 -12.62 3.70
CA VAL A 244 -2.94 -12.79 2.87
C VAL A 244 -2.51 -13.50 1.60
N SER A 245 -2.12 -14.77 1.75
CA SER A 245 -1.29 -15.47 0.78
C SER A 245 -1.84 -16.83 0.32
N GLY A 246 -3.04 -17.21 0.74
CA GLY A 246 -3.61 -18.52 0.42
C GLY A 246 -2.86 -19.69 1.07
N GLY A 247 -2.17 -19.45 2.20
CA GLY A 247 -1.39 -20.42 2.94
C GLY A 247 0.08 -20.57 2.50
N ARG A 248 0.54 -19.74 1.55
CA ARG A 248 1.92 -19.74 1.06
C ARG A 248 2.88 -18.99 1.99
#